data_e0a9506678fedb6c78ef9a3a263fa35e
#
_entry.id   e0a9506678fedb6c78ef9a3a263fa35e
#
_cell.length_a   1.000
_cell.length_b   1.000
_cell.length_c   1.000
_cell.angle_alpha   90.00
_cell.angle_beta   90.00
_cell.angle_gamma   90.00
#
_symmetry.space_group_name_H-M   'P 1'
#
loop_
_entity.id
_entity.type
_entity.pdbx_description
1 polymer ?
#
loop_
_entity_poly.entity_id
_entity_poly.type
_entity_poly.pdbx_seq_one_letter_code
_entity_poly.pdbx_strand_id
1 'polypeptide(L)'
;MYRNVLVWPNQKLRAENEKIENVEDVQDLIKDLIDTCNVKMGAGLAAPQIGVNKTIVVIKPSVFGKENPDPSEYNPDYMVIVNPELNNQGEEIKWKEGCLSLPDIDAHVVRSETTLLKYTSEKGEEKRLIAEWPFSGGIQHECDHLLGKLFIHRMDKKKAAFLLDRWRRKKRKARIKAKRALKAARR
;
A
#
# COMPACT_ATOMS: atom_id res chain seq x y z
N MET A 1 5.14 15.60 6.52
CA MET A 1 5.97 14.98 7.62
C MET A 1 5.82 13.46 7.54
N TYR A 2 6.93 12.66 7.58
CA TYR A 2 6.77 11.23 7.48
C TYR A 2 6.16 10.63 8.75
N ARG A 3 5.34 9.56 8.57
CA ARG A 3 4.63 8.86 9.64
C ARG A 3 5.09 7.41 9.78
N ASN A 4 4.81 6.82 10.93
CA ASN A 4 5.08 5.39 11.13
C ASN A 4 4.07 4.54 10.34
N VAL A 5 4.59 3.58 9.57
CA VAL A 5 3.75 2.59 8.87
C VAL A 5 3.28 1.54 9.87
N LEU A 6 1.97 1.32 9.89
CA LEU A 6 1.35 0.28 10.71
C LEU A 6 1.67 -1.10 10.14
N VAL A 7 2.01 -2.01 11.04
CA VAL A 7 2.38 -3.39 10.70
C VAL A 7 1.28 -4.33 11.18
N TRP A 8 0.93 -5.30 10.35
CA TRP A 8 0.01 -6.37 10.71
C TRP A 8 0.45 -7.05 12.04
N PRO A 9 -0.46 -7.38 12.97
CA PRO A 9 -1.93 -7.40 12.84
C PRO A 9 -2.64 -6.16 13.41
N ASN A 10 -2.12 -4.94 13.22
CA ASN A 10 -2.79 -3.74 13.69
C ASN A 10 -4.21 -3.64 13.13
N GLN A 11 -5.20 -3.45 14.00
CA GLN A 11 -6.61 -3.45 13.62
C GLN A 11 -6.99 -2.27 12.72
N LYS A 12 -6.31 -1.12 12.83
CA LYS A 12 -6.54 0.05 11.97
C LYS A 12 -6.34 -0.25 10.48
N LEU A 13 -5.49 -1.25 10.15
CA LEU A 13 -5.32 -1.70 8.76
C LEU A 13 -6.58 -2.35 8.15
N ARG A 14 -7.60 -2.63 8.96
CA ARG A 14 -8.86 -3.28 8.56
C ARG A 14 -10.08 -2.44 8.90
N ALA A 15 -9.89 -1.25 9.42
CA ALA A 15 -10.99 -0.36 9.72
C ALA A 15 -11.67 0.09 8.42
N GLU A 16 -12.92 0.41 8.49
CA GLU A 16 -13.66 1.02 7.39
C GLU A 16 -13.05 2.37 7.04
N ASN A 17 -12.94 2.66 5.75
CA ASN A 17 -12.36 3.88 5.25
C ASN A 17 -13.44 4.81 4.73
N GLU A 18 -13.38 6.05 5.14
CA GLU A 18 -14.32 7.08 4.76
C GLU A 18 -13.93 7.67 3.39
N LYS A 19 -14.92 7.94 2.56
CA LYS A 19 -14.74 8.71 1.33
C LYS A 19 -14.32 10.14 1.65
N ILE A 20 -13.52 10.72 0.77
CA ILE A 20 -13.09 12.11 0.83
C ILE A 20 -14.07 12.93 0.00
N GLU A 21 -14.76 13.86 0.63
CA GLU A 21 -15.73 14.75 -0.04
C GLU A 21 -15.02 15.94 -0.67
N ASN A 22 -14.07 16.54 0.04
CA ASN A 22 -13.27 17.67 -0.46
C ASN A 22 -11.78 17.31 -0.39
N VAL A 23 -11.10 17.34 -1.52
CA VAL A 23 -9.67 17.00 -1.63
C VAL A 23 -8.78 18.06 -0.99
N GLU A 24 -9.23 19.31 -0.89
CA GLU A 24 -8.48 20.38 -0.23
C GLU A 24 -8.24 20.09 1.27
N ASP A 25 -9.19 19.39 1.94
CA ASP A 25 -9.09 19.04 3.36
C ASP A 25 -8.03 17.97 3.65
N VAL A 26 -7.51 17.31 2.62
CA VAL A 26 -6.56 16.21 2.75
C VAL A 26 -5.18 16.48 2.14
N GLN A 27 -4.89 17.73 1.77
CA GLN A 27 -3.60 18.09 1.16
C GLN A 27 -2.39 17.76 2.07
N ASP A 28 -2.51 17.97 3.37
CA ASP A 28 -1.45 17.59 4.31
C ASP A 28 -1.32 16.07 4.45
N LEU A 29 -2.43 15.32 4.33
CA LEU A 29 -2.39 13.86 4.30
C LEU A 29 -1.68 13.34 3.04
N ILE A 30 -1.91 13.97 1.88
CA ILE A 30 -1.21 13.67 0.62
C ILE A 30 0.30 13.81 0.80
N LYS A 31 0.75 14.95 1.35
CA LYS A 31 2.18 15.19 1.66
C LYS A 31 2.74 14.15 2.62
N ASP A 32 2.02 13.84 3.70
CA ASP A 32 2.42 12.83 4.68
C ASP A 32 2.56 11.43 4.04
N LEU A 33 1.65 11.05 3.14
CA LEU A 33 1.70 9.79 2.40
C LEU A 33 2.93 9.72 1.49
N ILE A 34 3.16 10.77 0.69
CA ILE A 34 4.30 10.87 -0.23
C ILE A 34 5.62 10.84 0.55
N ASP A 35 5.76 11.66 1.59
CA ASP A 35 6.95 11.69 2.44
C ASP A 35 7.23 10.33 3.08
N THR A 36 6.18 9.69 3.59
CA THR A 36 6.30 8.37 4.24
C THR A 36 6.69 7.30 3.23
N CYS A 37 6.04 7.27 2.07
CA CYS A 37 6.34 6.34 0.99
C CYS A 37 7.79 6.51 0.51
N ASN A 38 8.25 7.75 0.33
CA ASN A 38 9.60 8.06 -0.10
C ASN A 38 10.66 7.60 0.91
N VAL A 39 10.50 7.96 2.20
CA VAL A 39 11.41 7.54 3.29
C VAL A 39 11.44 6.01 3.44
N LYS A 40 10.34 5.31 3.20
CA LYS A 40 10.24 3.86 3.26
C LYS A 40 10.65 3.16 1.96
N MET A 41 11.02 3.91 0.94
CA MET A 41 11.35 3.40 -0.41
C MET A 41 10.21 2.49 -0.96
N GLY A 42 8.96 2.89 -0.71
CA GLY A 42 7.78 2.18 -1.20
C GLY A 42 7.46 2.53 -2.65
N ALA A 43 6.82 1.60 -3.36
CA ALA A 43 6.24 1.85 -4.67
C ALA A 43 4.91 2.60 -4.60
N GLY A 44 4.19 2.44 -3.49
CA GLY A 44 2.95 3.10 -3.15
C GLY A 44 2.67 3.04 -1.66
N LEU A 45 1.64 3.76 -1.21
CA LEU A 45 1.20 3.79 0.18
C LEU A 45 -0.26 4.25 0.27
N ALA A 46 -1.05 3.54 1.06
CA ALA A 46 -2.45 3.88 1.33
C ALA A 46 -2.60 4.52 2.72
N ALA A 47 -3.56 5.43 2.88
CA ALA A 47 -3.81 6.15 4.14
C ALA A 47 -4.04 5.23 5.36
N PRO A 48 -4.74 4.08 5.26
CA PRO A 48 -4.86 3.14 6.37
C PRO A 48 -3.52 2.63 6.90
N GLN A 49 -2.49 2.55 6.05
CA GLN A 49 -1.16 2.09 6.46
C GLN A 49 -0.44 3.08 7.38
N ILE A 50 -0.81 4.34 7.38
CA ILE A 50 -0.33 5.36 8.33
C ILE A 50 -1.35 5.70 9.42
N GLY A 51 -2.40 4.87 9.55
CA GLY A 51 -3.42 4.96 10.60
C GLY A 51 -4.49 6.00 10.37
N VAL A 52 -4.66 6.47 9.13
CA VAL A 52 -5.72 7.39 8.70
C VAL A 52 -6.71 6.63 7.81
N ASN A 53 -7.95 6.47 8.28
CA ASN A 53 -8.96 5.69 7.58
C ASN A 53 -9.72 6.56 6.56
N LYS A 54 -9.04 6.92 5.47
CA LYS A 54 -9.56 7.66 4.32
C LYS A 54 -9.27 6.90 3.03
N THR A 55 -10.13 7.08 2.02
CA THR A 55 -10.00 6.41 0.73
C THR A 55 -9.03 7.15 -0.20
N ILE A 56 -7.74 7.12 0.13
CA ILE A 56 -6.67 7.73 -0.64
C ILE A 56 -5.41 6.88 -0.65
N VAL A 57 -4.75 6.81 -1.79
CA VAL A 57 -3.45 6.18 -1.99
C VAL A 57 -2.54 7.09 -2.80
N VAL A 58 -1.23 6.91 -2.63
CA VAL A 58 -0.20 7.46 -3.50
C VAL A 58 0.58 6.30 -4.12
N ILE A 59 0.98 6.45 -5.38
CA ILE A 59 1.73 5.43 -6.10
C ILE A 59 2.77 6.10 -7.01
N LYS A 60 3.90 5.42 -7.20
CA LYS A 60 5.03 5.87 -8.03
C LYS A 60 5.04 5.07 -9.35
N PRO A 61 4.49 5.60 -10.45
CA PRO A 61 4.37 4.85 -11.71
C PRO A 61 5.71 4.40 -12.29
N SER A 62 6.79 5.18 -12.08
CA SER A 62 8.13 4.85 -12.56
C SER A 62 8.69 3.54 -12.01
N VAL A 63 8.28 3.11 -10.81
CA VAL A 63 8.64 1.80 -10.25
C VAL A 63 8.11 0.63 -11.09
N PHE A 64 7.04 0.88 -11.85
CA PHE A 64 6.41 -0.08 -12.74
C PHE A 64 6.78 0.15 -14.22
N GLY A 65 7.82 0.98 -14.48
CA GLY A 65 8.25 1.29 -15.84
C GLY A 65 7.25 2.12 -16.65
N LYS A 66 6.40 2.91 -15.98
CA LYS A 66 5.39 3.77 -16.61
C LYS A 66 5.68 5.24 -16.33
N GLU A 67 5.35 6.10 -17.28
CA GLU A 67 5.29 7.54 -17.06
C GLU A 67 4.14 7.88 -16.10
N ASN A 68 4.29 8.97 -15.37
CA ASN A 68 3.24 9.41 -14.47
C ASN A 68 2.14 10.15 -15.25
N PRO A 69 0.93 9.58 -15.37
CA PRO A 69 -0.15 10.21 -16.14
C PRO A 69 -0.82 11.38 -15.40
N ASP A 70 -0.59 11.52 -14.11
CA ASP A 70 -1.21 12.54 -13.25
C ASP A 70 -0.27 12.92 -12.12
N PRO A 71 0.78 13.71 -12.41
CA PRO A 71 1.80 14.09 -11.44
C PRO A 71 1.23 14.94 -10.31
N SER A 72 1.60 14.59 -9.06
CA SER A 72 1.28 15.40 -7.88
C SER A 72 2.04 16.74 -7.91
N GLU A 73 1.38 17.80 -7.45
CA GLU A 73 2.01 19.12 -7.32
C GLU A 73 3.12 19.14 -6.26
N TYR A 74 2.95 18.36 -5.20
CA TYR A 74 3.95 18.26 -4.12
C TYR A 74 5.19 17.47 -4.55
N ASN A 75 5.01 16.38 -5.27
CA ASN A 75 6.11 15.55 -5.78
C ASN A 75 5.69 14.84 -7.07
N PRO A 76 6.18 15.29 -8.25
CA PRO A 76 5.74 14.79 -9.56
C PRO A 76 6.07 13.31 -9.81
N ASP A 77 6.93 12.68 -9.00
CA ASP A 77 7.16 11.24 -9.07
C ASP A 77 5.92 10.42 -8.68
N TYR A 78 4.99 11.02 -7.93
CA TYR A 78 3.82 10.34 -7.39
C TYR A 78 2.54 10.73 -8.10
N MET A 79 1.67 9.74 -8.30
CA MET A 79 0.27 9.90 -8.65
C MET A 79 -0.57 9.76 -7.38
N VAL A 80 -1.53 10.66 -7.19
CA VAL A 80 -2.48 10.66 -6.08
C VAL A 80 -3.82 10.13 -6.58
N ILE A 81 -4.37 9.15 -5.88
CA ILE A 81 -5.61 8.49 -6.25
C ILE A 81 -6.57 8.60 -5.06
N VAL A 82 -7.60 9.42 -5.20
CA VAL A 82 -8.64 9.65 -4.19
C VAL A 82 -9.93 8.95 -4.62
N ASN A 83 -10.60 8.28 -3.69
CA ASN A 83 -11.86 7.55 -3.91
C ASN A 83 -11.86 6.63 -5.14
N PRO A 84 -10.89 5.72 -5.25
CA PRO A 84 -10.76 4.89 -6.44
C PRO A 84 -11.92 3.91 -6.61
N GLU A 85 -12.37 3.76 -7.87
CA GLU A 85 -13.25 2.69 -8.32
C GLU A 85 -12.49 1.87 -9.37
N LEU A 86 -12.37 0.56 -9.15
CA LEU A 86 -11.61 -0.35 -10.01
C LEU A 86 -12.54 -1.32 -10.72
N ASN A 87 -12.35 -1.44 -12.03
CA ASN A 87 -12.87 -2.55 -12.83
C ASN A 87 -11.67 -3.30 -13.44
N ASN A 88 -11.39 -4.49 -12.88
CA ASN A 88 -10.24 -5.30 -13.24
C ASN A 88 -10.61 -6.25 -14.39
N GLN A 89 -9.77 -6.31 -15.42
CA GLN A 89 -10.00 -7.04 -16.67
C GLN A 89 -8.72 -7.72 -17.16
N GLY A 90 -8.86 -8.48 -18.26
CA GLY A 90 -7.74 -9.19 -18.88
C GLY A 90 -7.38 -10.49 -18.18
N GLU A 91 -6.20 -11.00 -18.48
CA GLU A 91 -5.71 -12.25 -17.93
C GLU A 91 -5.28 -12.12 -16.45
N GLU A 92 -5.30 -13.25 -15.77
CA GLU A 92 -4.78 -13.33 -14.41
C GLU A 92 -3.26 -13.56 -14.42
N ILE A 93 -2.52 -12.59 -13.87
CA ILE A 93 -1.06 -12.64 -13.80
C ILE A 93 -0.63 -12.95 -12.37
N LYS A 94 0.17 -14.02 -12.25
CA LYS A 94 0.79 -14.38 -10.98
C LYS A 94 2.13 -13.67 -10.83
N TRP A 95 2.26 -12.85 -9.78
CA TRP A 95 3.51 -12.18 -9.50
C TRP A 95 3.83 -12.08 -8.01
N LYS A 96 5.05 -11.68 -7.69
CA LYS A 96 5.56 -11.62 -6.33
C LYS A 96 5.33 -10.24 -5.72
N GLU A 97 4.63 -10.16 -4.60
CA GLU A 97 4.36 -8.95 -3.86
C GLU A 97 5.00 -8.95 -2.48
N GLY A 98 5.46 -7.76 -2.05
CA GLY A 98 5.76 -7.39 -0.69
C GLY A 98 4.91 -6.22 -0.26
N CYS A 99 4.90 -5.88 1.02
CA CYS A 99 4.12 -4.77 1.57
C CYS A 99 4.83 -4.15 2.78
N LEU A 100 4.84 -2.83 2.89
CA LEU A 100 5.38 -2.11 4.04
C LEU A 100 4.69 -2.50 5.36
N SER A 101 3.42 -2.88 5.30
CA SER A 101 2.65 -3.37 6.45
C SER A 101 2.92 -4.84 6.80
N LEU A 102 3.68 -5.57 5.99
CA LEU A 102 4.16 -6.94 6.22
C LEU A 102 5.66 -7.05 5.90
N PRO A 103 6.54 -6.37 6.65
CA PRO A 103 7.98 -6.32 6.36
C PRO A 103 8.63 -7.70 6.46
N ASP A 104 9.62 -7.95 5.58
CA ASP A 104 10.42 -9.20 5.49
C ASP A 104 9.63 -10.44 5.04
N ILE A 105 8.52 -10.23 4.36
CA ILE A 105 7.68 -11.31 3.82
C ILE A 105 7.16 -10.89 2.45
N ASP A 106 7.27 -11.79 1.53
CA ASP A 106 6.75 -11.69 0.17
C ASP A 106 6.06 -12.99 -0.24
N ALA A 107 5.15 -12.91 -1.20
CA ALA A 107 4.48 -14.09 -1.76
C ALA A 107 3.96 -13.81 -3.16
N HIS A 108 3.71 -14.90 -3.90
CA HIS A 108 3.01 -14.82 -5.16
C HIS A 108 1.50 -14.70 -4.93
N VAL A 109 0.92 -13.70 -5.57
CA VAL A 109 -0.52 -13.47 -5.65
C VAL A 109 -0.96 -13.36 -7.10
N VAL A 110 -2.26 -13.38 -7.32
CA VAL A 110 -2.85 -13.22 -8.66
C VAL A 110 -3.47 -11.83 -8.74
N ARG A 111 -3.19 -11.14 -9.86
CA ARG A 111 -3.74 -9.82 -10.19
C ARG A 111 -4.22 -9.82 -11.63
N SER A 112 -5.18 -8.95 -11.93
CA SER A 112 -5.64 -8.74 -13.30
C SER A 112 -4.63 -7.93 -14.10
N GLU A 113 -4.44 -8.28 -15.35
CA GLU A 113 -3.54 -7.63 -16.30
C GLU A 113 -3.86 -6.15 -16.48
N THR A 114 -5.14 -5.83 -16.58
CA THR A 114 -5.63 -4.46 -16.82
C THR A 114 -6.58 -4.01 -15.72
N THR A 115 -6.49 -2.74 -15.35
CA THR A 115 -7.41 -2.08 -14.44
C THR A 115 -7.96 -0.82 -15.08
N LEU A 116 -9.29 -0.76 -15.23
CA LEU A 116 -9.98 0.49 -15.53
C LEU A 116 -10.19 1.21 -14.20
N LEU A 117 -9.46 2.28 -13.99
CA LEU A 117 -9.48 3.09 -12.78
C LEU A 117 -10.29 4.37 -13.03
N LYS A 118 -11.32 4.61 -12.20
CA LYS A 118 -11.95 5.91 -12.02
C LYS A 118 -11.54 6.45 -10.65
N TYR A 119 -11.13 7.70 -10.58
CA TYR A 119 -10.65 8.31 -9.34
C TYR A 119 -10.80 9.83 -9.36
N THR A 120 -10.67 10.45 -8.19
CA THR A 120 -10.52 11.90 -8.08
C THR A 120 -9.03 12.23 -7.94
N SER A 121 -8.53 13.18 -8.72
CA SER A 121 -7.14 13.65 -8.66
C SER A 121 -6.86 14.47 -7.41
N GLU A 122 -5.60 14.82 -7.19
CA GLU A 122 -5.16 15.76 -6.15
C GLU A 122 -5.83 17.14 -6.25
N LYS A 123 -6.29 17.50 -7.47
CA LYS A 123 -6.98 18.78 -7.74
C LYS A 123 -8.49 18.71 -7.62
N GLY A 124 -9.04 17.57 -7.21
CA GLY A 124 -10.49 17.38 -7.13
C GLY A 124 -11.17 17.03 -8.46
N GLU A 125 -10.42 16.76 -9.52
CA GLU A 125 -10.95 16.43 -10.85
C GLU A 125 -11.26 14.94 -10.96
N GLU A 126 -12.42 14.58 -11.51
CA GLU A 126 -12.70 13.18 -11.88
C GLU A 126 -11.85 12.77 -13.08
N LYS A 127 -11.11 11.69 -12.92
CA LYS A 127 -10.23 11.13 -13.95
C LYS A 127 -10.49 9.65 -14.18
N ARG A 128 -10.12 9.20 -15.38
CA ARG A 128 -10.15 7.78 -15.78
C ARG A 128 -8.82 7.39 -16.37
N LEU A 129 -8.36 6.21 -16.04
CA LEU A 129 -7.11 5.66 -16.51
C LEU A 129 -7.28 4.19 -16.84
N ILE A 130 -6.72 3.75 -17.95
CA ILE A 130 -6.52 2.34 -18.26
C ILE A 130 -5.10 2.00 -17.86
N ALA A 131 -4.94 1.31 -16.74
CA ALA A 131 -3.65 0.87 -16.26
C ALA A 131 -3.39 -0.56 -16.72
N GLU A 132 -2.28 -0.75 -17.42
CA GLU A 132 -1.79 -2.05 -17.88
C GLU A 132 -0.73 -2.58 -16.93
N TRP A 133 -0.47 -3.88 -17.05
CA TRP A 133 0.60 -4.56 -16.33
C TRP A 133 1.99 -3.92 -16.58
N PRO A 134 2.85 -3.82 -15.55
CA PRO A 134 2.68 -4.20 -14.16
C PRO A 134 2.05 -3.11 -13.27
N PHE A 135 1.75 -1.93 -13.80
CA PHE A 135 1.18 -0.80 -13.06
C PHE A 135 -0.23 -1.11 -12.52
N SER A 136 -1.04 -1.84 -13.30
CA SER A 136 -2.35 -2.35 -12.83
C SER A 136 -2.24 -3.16 -11.54
N GLY A 137 -1.22 -4.02 -11.43
CA GLY A 137 -0.94 -4.81 -10.23
C GLY A 137 -0.62 -3.93 -9.02
N GLY A 138 0.17 -2.87 -9.20
CA GLY A 138 0.48 -1.89 -8.16
C GLY A 138 -0.77 -1.14 -7.68
N ILE A 139 -1.60 -0.66 -8.59
CA ILE A 139 -2.86 0.03 -8.26
C ILE A 139 -3.79 -0.91 -7.48
N GLN A 140 -3.96 -2.16 -7.93
CA GLN A 140 -4.78 -3.14 -7.23
C GLN A 140 -4.24 -3.42 -5.81
N HIS A 141 -2.91 -3.45 -5.62
CA HIS A 141 -2.29 -3.65 -4.32
C HIS A 141 -2.64 -2.51 -3.35
N GLU A 142 -2.42 -1.27 -3.78
CA GLU A 142 -2.68 -0.11 -2.93
C GLU A 142 -4.17 0.07 -2.64
N CYS A 143 -5.04 -0.18 -3.60
CA CYS A 143 -6.49 -0.11 -3.40
C CYS A 143 -7.03 -1.23 -2.52
N ASP A 144 -6.38 -2.40 -2.45
CA ASP A 144 -6.74 -3.44 -1.48
C ASP A 144 -6.65 -2.93 -0.04
N HIS A 145 -5.68 -2.08 0.28
CA HIS A 145 -5.57 -1.48 1.61
C HIS A 145 -6.80 -0.66 2.00
N LEU A 146 -7.43 0.00 1.03
CA LEU A 146 -8.67 0.75 1.24
C LEU A 146 -9.87 -0.16 1.57
N LEU A 147 -9.78 -1.43 1.19
CA LEU A 147 -10.75 -2.49 1.50
C LEU A 147 -10.35 -3.30 2.76
N GLY A 148 -9.37 -2.82 3.52
CA GLY A 148 -8.82 -3.55 4.69
C GLY A 148 -8.10 -4.83 4.33
N LYS A 149 -7.66 -5.00 3.07
CA LYS A 149 -6.98 -6.21 2.57
C LYS A 149 -5.48 -5.97 2.44
N LEU A 150 -4.71 -7.00 2.73
CA LEU A 150 -3.29 -7.11 2.41
C LEU A 150 -3.12 -8.22 1.37
N PHE A 151 -1.99 -8.25 0.66
CA PHE A 151 -1.75 -9.26 -0.38
C PHE A 151 -1.95 -10.72 0.09
N ILE A 152 -1.71 -11.00 1.38
CA ILE A 152 -1.96 -12.31 1.98
C ILE A 152 -3.43 -12.76 1.92
N HIS A 153 -4.38 -11.82 1.82
CA HIS A 153 -5.81 -12.13 1.67
C HIS A 153 -6.19 -12.54 0.23
N ARG A 154 -5.26 -12.38 -0.72
CA ARG A 154 -5.37 -12.85 -2.11
C ARG A 154 -4.79 -14.25 -2.31
N MET A 155 -4.22 -14.83 -1.26
CA MET A 155 -3.62 -16.16 -1.28
C MET A 155 -4.61 -17.24 -0.82
N ASP A 156 -4.26 -18.48 -1.10
CA ASP A 156 -4.89 -19.63 -0.42
C ASP A 156 -4.76 -19.48 1.10
N LYS A 157 -5.86 -19.70 1.82
CA LYS A 157 -5.93 -19.47 3.28
C LYS A 157 -4.91 -20.28 4.08
N LYS A 158 -4.63 -21.54 3.69
CA LYS A 158 -3.65 -22.39 4.38
C LYS A 158 -2.23 -21.90 4.15
N LYS A 159 -1.91 -21.50 2.89
CA LYS A 159 -0.60 -20.91 2.56
C LYS A 159 -0.38 -19.58 3.26
N ALA A 160 -1.38 -18.72 3.31
CA ALA A 160 -1.32 -17.43 4.03
C ALA A 160 -1.11 -17.64 5.54
N ALA A 161 -1.84 -18.58 6.17
CA ALA A 161 -1.69 -18.89 7.59
C ALA A 161 -0.29 -19.42 7.91
N PHE A 162 0.25 -20.34 7.09
CA PHE A 162 1.61 -20.87 7.23
C PHE A 162 2.67 -19.76 7.12
N LEU A 163 2.53 -18.89 6.11
CA LEU A 163 3.44 -17.77 5.88
C LEU A 163 3.46 -16.80 7.08
N LEU A 164 2.28 -16.43 7.59
CA LEU A 164 2.13 -15.56 8.74
C LEU A 164 2.68 -16.17 10.04
N ASP A 165 2.48 -17.48 10.27
CA ASP A 165 3.04 -18.14 11.44
C ASP A 165 4.58 -18.13 11.40
N ARG A 166 5.17 -18.48 10.25
CA ARG A 166 6.62 -18.40 10.04
C ARG A 166 7.16 -16.99 10.28
N TRP A 167 6.47 -15.96 9.79
CA TRP A 167 6.83 -14.56 10.00
C TRP A 167 6.76 -14.16 11.48
N ARG A 168 5.67 -14.51 12.20
CA ARG A 168 5.53 -14.25 13.64
C ARG A 168 6.67 -14.88 14.43
N ARG A 169 7.03 -16.12 14.13
CA ARG A 169 8.14 -16.82 14.78
C ARG A 169 9.47 -16.11 14.55
N LYS A 170 9.73 -15.65 13.32
CA LYS A 170 10.93 -14.86 12.97
C LYS A 170 10.99 -13.56 13.77
N LYS A 171 9.91 -12.79 13.80
CA LYS A 171 9.80 -11.52 14.54
C LYS A 171 9.98 -11.74 16.07
N ARG A 172 9.37 -12.78 16.62
CA ARG A 172 9.55 -13.14 18.04
C ARG A 172 11.01 -13.47 18.38
N LYS A 173 11.68 -14.27 17.55
CA LYS A 173 13.11 -14.60 17.75
C LYS A 173 13.98 -13.34 17.69
N ALA A 174 13.77 -12.46 16.71
CA ALA A 174 14.50 -11.20 16.57
C ALA A 174 14.30 -10.30 17.80
N ARG A 175 13.07 -10.16 18.30
CA ARG A 175 12.75 -9.36 19.49
C ARG A 175 13.44 -9.91 20.75
N ILE A 176 13.47 -11.22 20.92
CA ILE A 176 14.16 -11.86 22.06
C ILE A 176 15.65 -11.60 21.97
N LYS A 177 16.26 -11.77 20.77
CA LYS A 177 17.68 -11.50 20.55
C LYS A 177 18.04 -10.04 20.87
N ALA A 178 17.24 -9.08 20.38
CA ALA A 178 17.45 -7.65 20.64
C ALA A 178 17.37 -7.31 22.15
N LYS A 179 16.38 -7.87 22.87
CA LYS A 179 16.27 -7.68 24.33
C LYS A 179 17.47 -8.24 25.10
N ARG A 180 18.00 -9.40 24.68
CA ARG A 180 19.19 -10.00 25.30
C ARG A 180 20.43 -9.14 25.05
N ALA A 181 20.64 -8.65 23.84
CA ALA A 181 21.74 -7.77 23.49
C ALA A 181 21.69 -6.45 24.29
N LEU A 182 20.52 -5.82 24.42
CA LEU A 182 20.34 -4.60 25.19
C LEU A 182 20.63 -4.83 26.70
N LYS A 183 20.23 -6.00 27.24
CA LYS A 183 20.54 -6.36 28.64
C LYS A 183 22.04 -6.60 28.86
N ALA A 184 22.74 -7.18 27.91
CA ALA A 184 24.18 -7.39 27.95
C ALA A 184 24.98 -6.08 27.89
N ALA A 185 24.54 -5.13 27.04
CA ALA A 185 25.18 -3.81 26.88
C ALA A 185 24.98 -2.86 28.09
N ARG A 186 24.08 -3.18 29.03
CA ARG A 186 23.82 -2.42 30.26
C ARG A 186 24.56 -2.97 31.51
N ARG A 187 25.31 -4.03 31.31
CA ARG A 187 26.20 -4.61 32.34
C ARG A 187 27.65 -4.24 32.11
#